data_1716973656805851e8708958195dec56
#
_entry.id   1716973656805851e8708958195dec56
#
_cell.length_a   1.000
_cell.length_b   1.000
_cell.length_c   1.000
_cell.angle_alpha   90.00
_cell.angle_beta   90.00
_cell.angle_gamma   90.00
#
_symmetry.space_group_name_H-M   'P 1'
#
loop_
_entity.id
_entity.type
_entity.pdbx_description
1 polymer ?
#
loop_
_entity_poly.entity_id
_entity_poly.type
_entity_poly.pdbx_seq_one_letter_code
_entity_poly.pdbx_strand_id
1 'polypeptide(L)'
;MGLFTRILLLQEGGWGSASVREIHALALATATEIGRHCPKTRIGTIVVHHRDDHPQTAWARTTDGKIIVGIEARERQCAQFVFQFAHEFCHVLATQANDWQRTWRGDGKPNLWLEESFAEAASLFALRTMSRSWERSAPFRNWRTYAPEFAAYAGERMRATPAVADFARWFRQNEPAMRRNGTLRASNSVVAARLLPLLEAEPRAWEAIAFMNLGARDRKMPLSAFLAEWRQNCPPKLRPFVEKVAQVFSIAL
;
A
#
# COMPACT_ATOMS: atom_id res chain seq x y z
N MET A 1 14.17 14.55 -8.04
CA MET A 1 12.93 15.23 -7.60
C MET A 1 11.95 14.13 -7.22
N GLY A 2 11.65 13.98 -5.94
CA GLY A 2 10.77 12.90 -5.45
C GLY A 2 9.29 13.21 -5.70
N LEU A 3 8.43 12.24 -5.38
CA LEU A 3 6.98 12.37 -5.41
C LEU A 3 6.55 13.63 -4.65
N PHE A 4 5.90 14.57 -5.33
CA PHE A 4 5.30 15.73 -4.69
C PHE A 4 3.84 15.41 -4.36
N THR A 5 3.65 14.69 -3.26
CA THR A 5 2.34 14.57 -2.64
C THR A 5 2.24 15.61 -1.53
N ARG A 6 1.24 16.47 -1.60
CA ARG A 6 0.91 17.37 -0.49
C ARG A 6 -0.01 16.64 0.47
N ILE A 7 0.39 16.54 1.73
CA ILE A 7 -0.45 15.97 2.78
C ILE A 7 -1.01 17.12 3.63
N LEU A 8 -2.31 17.11 3.81
CA LEU A 8 -3.05 18.03 4.68
C LEU A 8 -3.81 17.20 5.71
N LEU A 9 -4.02 17.76 6.88
CA LEU A 9 -4.91 17.19 7.88
C LEU A 9 -6.23 17.96 7.87
N LEU A 10 -7.36 17.23 7.79
CA LEU A 10 -8.70 17.84 7.74
C LEU A 10 -9.23 18.20 9.13
N GLN A 11 -8.77 17.50 10.17
CA GLN A 11 -9.34 17.66 11.51
C GLN A 11 -8.24 17.82 12.55
N GLU A 12 -8.43 18.80 13.41
CA GLU A 12 -7.59 19.01 14.59
C GLU A 12 -7.91 18.03 15.74
N GLY A 13 -8.95 17.20 15.61
CA GLY A 13 -9.42 16.27 16.64
C GLY A 13 -9.39 14.79 16.24
N GLY A 14 -9.58 13.92 17.24
CA GLY A 14 -9.63 12.45 17.07
C GLY A 14 -8.28 11.74 17.28
N TRP A 15 -7.16 12.47 17.28
CA TRP A 15 -5.82 11.90 17.39
C TRP A 15 -5.35 11.63 18.82
N GLY A 16 -6.23 11.86 19.82
CA GLY A 16 -5.88 11.73 21.24
C GLY A 16 -4.83 12.75 21.67
N SER A 17 -3.75 12.31 22.30
CA SER A 17 -2.65 13.17 22.76
C SER A 17 -1.65 13.52 21.65
N ALA A 18 -1.75 12.92 20.46
CA ALA A 18 -0.87 13.27 19.35
C ALA A 18 -1.27 14.60 18.72
N SER A 19 -0.30 15.49 18.54
CA SER A 19 -0.56 16.78 17.88
C SER A 19 -0.74 16.61 16.37
N VAL A 20 -1.49 17.51 15.76
CA VAL A 20 -1.67 17.60 14.29
C VAL A 20 -0.31 17.64 13.57
N ARG A 21 0.68 18.35 14.14
CA ARG A 21 2.04 18.43 13.59
C ARG A 21 2.75 17.08 13.57
N GLU A 22 2.58 16.28 14.62
CA GLU A 22 3.16 14.94 14.72
C GLU A 22 2.51 13.99 13.71
N ILE A 23 1.20 13.96 13.65
CA ILE A 23 0.46 13.14 12.68
C ILE A 23 0.83 13.52 11.24
N HIS A 24 0.90 14.82 10.93
CA HIS A 24 1.33 15.28 9.60
C HIS A 24 2.76 14.81 9.26
N ALA A 25 3.69 14.96 10.20
CA ALA A 25 5.07 14.54 10.00
C ALA A 25 5.18 13.02 9.78
N LEU A 26 4.39 12.23 10.52
CA LEU A 26 4.34 10.79 10.39
C LEU A 26 3.77 10.35 9.04
N ALA A 27 2.65 10.95 8.61
CA ALA A 27 2.04 10.67 7.31
C ALA A 27 2.98 11.04 6.14
N LEU A 28 3.62 12.22 6.23
CA LEU A 28 4.56 12.69 5.21
C LEU A 28 5.80 11.77 5.13
N ALA A 29 6.36 11.37 6.27
CA ALA A 29 7.49 10.46 6.31
C ALA A 29 7.13 9.10 5.68
N THR A 30 5.96 8.55 6.05
CA THR A 30 5.48 7.28 5.50
C THR A 30 5.26 7.34 3.99
N ALA A 31 4.58 8.39 3.49
CA ALA A 31 4.41 8.60 2.05
C ALA A 31 5.74 8.72 1.31
N THR A 32 6.73 9.36 1.95
CA THR A 32 8.07 9.56 1.37
C THR A 32 8.80 8.25 1.19
N GLU A 33 8.67 7.29 2.12
CA GLU A 33 9.37 6.01 2.03
C GLU A 33 8.98 5.20 0.78
N ILE A 34 7.74 5.26 0.36
CA ILE A 34 7.26 4.61 -0.87
C ILE A 34 7.43 5.57 -2.07
N GLY A 35 6.98 6.79 -1.91
CA GLY A 35 6.87 7.76 -3.00
C GLY A 35 8.22 8.16 -3.62
N ARG A 36 9.33 8.13 -2.85
CA ARG A 36 10.67 8.39 -3.40
C ARG A 36 11.08 7.39 -4.49
N HIS A 37 10.43 6.25 -4.55
CA HIS A 37 10.67 5.22 -5.55
C HIS A 37 9.77 5.36 -6.79
N CYS A 38 8.83 6.32 -6.78
CA CYS A 38 7.86 6.59 -7.84
C CYS A 38 8.11 7.97 -8.50
N PRO A 39 9.29 8.25 -9.08
CA PRO A 39 9.70 9.61 -9.46
C PRO A 39 8.87 10.21 -10.59
N LYS A 40 8.17 9.39 -11.38
CA LYS A 40 7.32 9.85 -12.49
C LYS A 40 5.84 9.86 -12.16
N THR A 41 5.45 9.31 -11.01
CA THR A 41 4.06 9.27 -10.57
C THR A 41 3.71 10.56 -9.84
N ARG A 42 2.57 11.15 -10.19
CA ARG A 42 2.04 12.34 -9.53
C ARG A 42 0.78 11.94 -8.78
N ILE A 43 0.81 12.14 -7.47
CA ILE A 43 -0.36 11.99 -6.61
C ILE A 43 -0.81 13.39 -6.20
N GLY A 44 -2.11 13.65 -6.25
CA GLY A 44 -2.70 14.90 -5.81
C GLY A 44 -2.56 15.10 -4.29
N THR A 45 -3.19 16.15 -3.79
CA THR A 45 -3.24 16.42 -2.34
C THR A 45 -4.02 15.33 -1.64
N ILE A 46 -3.42 14.73 -0.60
CA ILE A 46 -4.08 13.78 0.30
C ILE A 46 -4.50 14.55 1.55
N VAL A 47 -5.75 14.36 1.94
CA VAL A 47 -6.28 14.85 3.20
C VAL A 47 -6.45 13.68 4.14
N VAL A 48 -5.81 13.74 5.29
CA VAL A 48 -5.84 12.69 6.30
C VAL A 48 -6.76 13.12 7.44
N HIS A 49 -7.66 12.24 7.86
CA HIS A 49 -8.53 12.45 9.02
C HIS A 49 -8.58 11.20 9.91
N HIS A 50 -8.96 11.39 11.17
CA HIS A 50 -9.19 10.26 12.07
C HIS A 50 -10.54 9.57 11.78
N ARG A 51 -10.59 8.25 11.97
CA ARG A 51 -11.81 7.41 11.93
C ARG A 51 -11.81 6.50 13.15
N ASP A 52 -13.02 6.15 13.62
CA ASP A 52 -13.18 5.27 14.80
C ASP A 52 -13.39 3.80 14.44
N ASP A 53 -13.53 3.47 13.15
CA ASP A 53 -13.89 2.11 12.71
C ASP A 53 -12.72 1.35 12.05
N HIS A 54 -12.24 1.79 10.91
CA HIS A 54 -11.13 1.14 10.18
C HIS A 54 -10.48 2.14 9.21
N PRO A 55 -9.20 1.96 8.87
CA PRO A 55 -8.55 2.80 7.87
C PRO A 55 -9.20 2.60 6.50
N GLN A 56 -9.28 3.68 5.72
CA GLN A 56 -9.88 3.65 4.40
C GLN A 56 -9.43 4.81 3.52
N THR A 57 -9.13 4.52 2.27
CA THR A 57 -9.11 5.53 1.21
C THR A 57 -10.51 5.71 0.66
N ALA A 58 -11.07 6.92 0.80
CA ALA A 58 -12.45 7.18 0.42
C ALA A 58 -12.65 7.14 -1.11
N TRP A 59 -13.84 6.74 -1.52
CA TRP A 59 -14.27 6.71 -2.92
C TRP A 59 -14.39 8.10 -3.54
N ALA A 60 -14.99 9.01 -2.77
CA ALA A 60 -15.19 10.39 -3.18
C ALA A 60 -13.94 11.21 -2.88
N ARG A 61 -13.71 12.21 -3.70
CA ARG A 61 -12.79 13.29 -3.40
C ARG A 61 -13.52 14.44 -2.73
N THR A 62 -12.76 15.33 -2.09
CA THR A 62 -13.32 16.62 -1.66
C THR A 62 -13.82 17.41 -2.86
N THR A 63 -14.64 18.45 -2.63
CA THR A 63 -15.18 19.33 -3.68
C THR A 63 -14.09 20.00 -4.52
N ASP A 64 -12.90 20.22 -3.93
CA ASP A 64 -11.70 20.77 -4.59
C ASP A 64 -10.73 19.68 -5.08
N GLY A 65 -11.19 18.43 -5.19
CA GLY A 65 -10.48 17.34 -5.84
C GLY A 65 -9.41 16.63 -5.01
N LYS A 66 -9.32 16.86 -3.70
CA LYS A 66 -8.35 16.19 -2.82
C LYS A 66 -8.76 14.75 -2.52
N ILE A 67 -7.76 13.90 -2.32
CA ILE A 67 -7.93 12.49 -1.92
C ILE A 67 -8.17 12.42 -0.42
N ILE A 68 -9.13 11.64 0.03
CA ILE A 68 -9.48 11.50 1.44
C ILE A 68 -8.98 10.15 1.94
N VAL A 69 -8.17 10.17 3.02
CA VAL A 69 -7.67 8.97 3.70
C VAL A 69 -8.02 9.05 5.18
N GLY A 70 -8.79 8.07 5.65
CA GLY A 70 -9.13 7.91 7.06
C GLY A 70 -8.18 6.92 7.75
N ILE A 71 -7.75 7.22 8.98
CA ILE A 71 -6.86 6.40 9.80
C ILE A 71 -7.47 6.22 11.18
N GLU A 72 -7.44 4.99 11.69
CA GLU A 72 -7.95 4.63 13.00
C GLU A 72 -6.92 4.84 14.13
N ALA A 73 -5.64 4.64 13.83
CA ALA A 73 -4.57 4.78 14.82
C ALA A 73 -4.53 6.20 15.41
N ARG A 74 -4.37 6.27 16.73
CA ARG A 74 -4.37 7.50 17.52
C ARG A 74 -3.30 7.44 18.60
N GLU A 75 -3.22 8.47 19.42
CA GLU A 75 -2.24 8.58 20.51
C GLU A 75 -0.80 8.44 19.98
N ARG A 76 0.02 7.66 20.67
CA ARG A 76 1.39 7.34 20.28
C ARG A 76 1.51 6.00 19.54
N GLN A 77 0.43 5.54 18.91
CA GLN A 77 0.43 4.31 18.11
C GLN A 77 1.14 4.51 16.77
N CYS A 78 2.38 5.03 16.80
CA CYS A 78 3.11 5.44 15.59
C CYS A 78 3.32 4.29 14.61
N ALA A 79 3.64 3.08 15.08
CA ALA A 79 3.84 1.92 14.22
C ALA A 79 2.52 1.47 13.55
N GLN A 80 1.41 1.49 14.30
CA GLN A 80 0.09 1.19 13.75
C GLN A 80 -0.33 2.26 12.73
N PHE A 81 -0.07 3.54 13.01
CA PHE A 81 -0.33 4.61 12.05
C PHE A 81 0.44 4.41 10.75
N VAL A 82 1.74 4.15 10.83
CA VAL A 82 2.59 3.89 9.65
C VAL A 82 2.06 2.70 8.86
N PHE A 83 1.68 1.62 9.54
CA PHE A 83 1.12 0.43 8.93
C PHE A 83 -0.18 0.75 8.17
N GLN A 84 -1.12 1.41 8.82
CA GLN A 84 -2.41 1.77 8.23
C GLN A 84 -2.24 2.78 7.10
N PHE A 85 -1.46 3.84 7.32
CA PHE A 85 -1.30 4.89 6.31
C PHE A 85 -0.53 4.38 5.06
N ALA A 86 0.46 3.52 5.21
CA ALA A 86 1.16 2.92 4.06
C ALA A 86 0.24 2.01 3.26
N HIS A 87 -0.66 1.26 3.92
CA HIS A 87 -1.71 0.47 3.28
C HIS A 87 -2.59 1.35 2.39
N GLU A 88 -3.16 2.39 2.97
CA GLU A 88 -4.03 3.33 2.26
C GLU A 88 -3.28 4.11 1.16
N PHE A 89 -2.03 4.45 1.41
CA PHE A 89 -1.19 5.10 0.40
C PHE A 89 -0.94 4.21 -0.82
N CYS A 90 -0.86 2.88 -0.63
CA CYS A 90 -0.77 1.94 -1.75
C CYS A 90 -2.05 1.97 -2.60
N HIS A 91 -3.23 2.02 -1.99
CA HIS A 91 -4.49 2.21 -2.71
C HIS A 91 -4.53 3.55 -3.45
N VAL A 92 -4.05 4.61 -2.82
CA VAL A 92 -3.89 5.92 -3.50
C VAL A 92 -2.99 5.80 -4.72
N LEU A 93 -1.85 5.12 -4.60
CA LEU A 93 -0.93 4.89 -5.71
C LEU A 93 -1.58 4.08 -6.84
N ALA A 94 -2.28 3.00 -6.50
CA ALA A 94 -2.92 2.09 -7.45
C ALA A 94 -4.12 2.70 -8.19
N THR A 95 -4.80 3.69 -7.58
CA THR A 95 -6.10 4.17 -8.07
C THR A 95 -6.14 5.66 -8.39
N GLN A 96 -5.35 6.48 -7.71
CA GLN A 96 -5.44 7.93 -7.83
C GLN A 96 -4.30 8.53 -8.66
N ALA A 97 -3.23 7.77 -8.89
CA ALA A 97 -2.05 8.26 -9.60
C ALA A 97 -2.29 8.43 -11.10
N ASN A 98 -3.15 7.60 -11.70
CA ASN A 98 -3.49 7.63 -13.12
C ASN A 98 -5.00 7.48 -13.30
N ASP A 99 -5.66 8.48 -13.89
CA ASP A 99 -7.08 8.43 -14.24
C ASP A 99 -7.97 7.77 -13.17
N TRP A 100 -8.06 8.42 -12.00
CA TRP A 100 -8.78 7.89 -10.85
C TRP A 100 -10.26 7.60 -11.11
N GLN A 101 -10.93 8.35 -11.98
CA GLN A 101 -12.34 8.10 -12.34
C GLN A 101 -12.52 6.78 -13.07
N ARG A 102 -11.49 6.36 -13.80
CA ARG A 102 -11.47 5.08 -14.49
C ARG A 102 -11.01 3.95 -13.59
N THR A 103 -10.03 4.17 -12.73
CA THR A 103 -9.38 3.15 -11.91
C THR A 103 -10.10 2.92 -10.58
N TRP A 104 -10.80 3.94 -10.06
CA TRP A 104 -11.53 3.83 -8.81
C TRP A 104 -12.92 3.25 -9.03
N ARG A 105 -13.11 2.01 -8.62
CA ARG A 105 -14.43 1.37 -8.56
C ARG A 105 -14.43 0.34 -7.45
N GLY A 106 -15.15 0.61 -6.38
CA GLY A 106 -15.33 -0.23 -5.23
C GLY A 106 -15.26 -1.72 -5.45
N ASP A 107 -16.39 -2.32 -5.44
CA ASP A 107 -16.56 -3.76 -5.55
C ASP A 107 -16.40 -4.33 -6.98
N GLY A 108 -16.12 -3.50 -7.97
CA GLY A 108 -15.97 -3.87 -9.39
C GLY A 108 -14.55 -4.22 -9.86
N LYS A 109 -13.53 -4.11 -9.00
CA LYS A 109 -12.14 -4.38 -9.42
C LYS A 109 -11.89 -5.87 -9.65
N PRO A 110 -11.26 -6.26 -10.78
CA PRO A 110 -10.76 -7.60 -10.93
C PRO A 110 -9.60 -7.84 -9.97
N ASN A 111 -9.53 -9.02 -9.39
CA ASN A 111 -8.42 -9.43 -8.51
C ASN A 111 -8.06 -8.40 -7.42
N LEU A 112 -9.08 -7.78 -6.79
CA LEU A 112 -8.88 -6.81 -5.69
C LEU A 112 -7.94 -7.34 -4.61
N TRP A 113 -7.98 -8.63 -4.32
CA TRP A 113 -7.09 -9.29 -3.34
C TRP A 113 -5.59 -9.06 -3.63
N LEU A 114 -5.21 -8.91 -4.91
CA LEU A 114 -3.81 -8.65 -5.26
C LEU A 114 -3.42 -7.21 -4.88
N GLU A 115 -4.30 -6.23 -5.11
CA GLU A 115 -4.10 -4.85 -4.65
C GLU A 115 -4.00 -4.79 -3.12
N GLU A 116 -4.90 -5.47 -2.40
CA GLU A 116 -4.86 -5.59 -0.93
C GLU A 116 -3.56 -6.24 -0.44
N SER A 117 -3.06 -7.24 -1.17
CA SER A 117 -1.78 -7.87 -0.85
C SER A 117 -0.59 -6.93 -1.05
N PHE A 118 -0.63 -6.07 -2.08
CA PHE A 118 0.37 -5.01 -2.25
C PHE A 118 0.24 -3.93 -1.18
N ALA A 119 -0.98 -3.60 -0.74
CA ALA A 119 -1.20 -2.66 0.34
C ALA A 119 -0.65 -3.18 1.68
N GLU A 120 -0.85 -4.47 1.99
CA GLU A 120 -0.22 -5.12 3.16
C GLU A 120 1.32 -5.14 3.02
N ALA A 121 1.86 -5.42 1.82
CA ALA A 121 3.30 -5.35 1.57
C ALA A 121 3.85 -3.92 1.73
N ALA A 122 3.08 -2.88 1.35
CA ALA A 122 3.45 -1.48 1.54
C ALA A 122 3.57 -1.11 3.01
N SER A 123 2.65 -1.62 3.85
CA SER A 123 2.70 -1.46 5.30
C SER A 123 4.00 -2.00 5.89
N LEU A 124 4.35 -3.23 5.53
CA LEU A 124 5.57 -3.89 6.00
C LEU A 124 6.84 -3.21 5.45
N PHE A 125 6.83 -2.83 4.17
CA PHE A 125 7.92 -2.12 3.52
C PHE A 125 8.20 -0.77 4.21
N ALA A 126 7.15 0.04 4.45
CA ALA A 126 7.29 1.33 5.12
C ALA A 126 7.86 1.17 6.54
N LEU A 127 7.31 0.26 7.35
CA LEU A 127 7.82 0.00 8.69
C LEU A 127 9.30 -0.42 8.69
N ARG A 128 9.68 -1.39 7.83
CA ARG A 128 11.07 -1.89 7.75
C ARG A 128 12.03 -0.84 7.20
N THR A 129 11.57 0.04 6.31
CA THR A 129 12.39 1.12 5.78
C THR A 129 12.54 2.23 6.80
N MET A 130 11.46 2.63 7.47
CA MET A 130 11.49 3.65 8.53
C MET A 130 12.28 3.19 9.74
N SER A 131 12.27 1.89 10.09
CA SER A 131 13.12 1.38 11.17
C SER A 131 14.61 1.64 10.91
N ARG A 132 15.04 1.58 9.65
CA ARG A 132 16.44 1.85 9.26
C ARG A 132 16.73 3.34 9.07
N SER A 133 15.81 4.07 8.43
CA SER A 133 16.03 5.49 8.11
C SER A 133 15.94 6.39 9.34
N TRP A 134 15.06 6.09 10.29
CA TRP A 134 14.83 6.91 11.47
C TRP A 134 15.90 6.80 12.55
N GLU A 135 16.74 5.78 12.53
CA GLU A 135 17.94 5.75 13.36
C GLU A 135 18.80 7.02 13.18
N ARG A 136 18.78 7.59 11.96
CA ARG A 136 19.60 8.75 11.59
C ARG A 136 18.80 10.01 11.26
N SER A 137 17.65 9.87 10.61
CA SER A 137 16.90 10.97 9.99
C SER A 137 15.40 10.95 10.27
N ALA A 138 15.01 10.76 11.54
CA ALA A 138 13.64 10.94 11.98
C ALA A 138 13.20 12.42 11.84
N PRO A 139 11.90 12.72 11.58
CA PRO A 139 11.37 14.08 11.47
C PRO A 139 11.65 14.96 12.68
N PHE A 140 11.67 14.36 13.87
CA PHE A 140 12.07 14.99 15.13
C PHE A 140 13.19 14.17 15.77
N ARG A 141 14.17 14.84 16.36
CA ARG A 141 15.35 14.17 16.93
C ARG A 141 15.00 13.10 17.98
N ASN A 142 14.00 13.38 18.82
CA ASN A 142 13.51 12.46 19.85
C ASN A 142 12.75 11.26 19.27
N TRP A 143 12.35 11.28 18.00
CA TRP A 143 11.63 10.18 17.37
C TRP A 143 12.53 9.05 16.87
N ARG A 144 13.84 9.20 16.95
CA ARG A 144 14.78 8.11 16.65
C ARG A 144 14.52 6.86 17.50
N THR A 145 13.99 7.06 18.70
CA THR A 145 13.61 5.96 19.62
C THR A 145 12.45 5.10 19.08
N TYR A 146 11.67 5.56 18.11
CA TYR A 146 10.62 4.77 17.46
C TYR A 146 11.16 3.79 16.41
N ALA A 147 12.38 3.93 15.94
CA ALA A 147 12.95 3.04 14.92
C ALA A 147 12.90 1.55 15.30
N PRO A 148 13.27 1.12 16.52
CA PRO A 148 13.10 -0.27 16.96
C PRO A 148 11.64 -0.72 17.04
N GLU A 149 10.70 0.17 17.38
CA GLU A 149 9.27 -0.15 17.47
C GLU A 149 8.68 -0.48 16.09
N PHE A 150 9.11 0.23 15.04
CA PHE A 150 8.71 -0.10 13.66
C PHE A 150 9.20 -1.49 13.25
N ALA A 151 10.45 -1.84 13.58
CA ALA A 151 10.99 -3.18 13.31
C ALA A 151 10.23 -4.26 14.09
N ALA A 152 9.95 -4.02 15.37
CA ALA A 152 9.23 -4.94 16.24
C ALA A 152 7.81 -5.19 15.72
N TYR A 153 7.07 -4.13 15.36
CA TYR A 153 5.71 -4.24 14.83
C TYR A 153 5.68 -4.97 13.48
N ALA A 154 6.61 -4.66 12.56
CA ALA A 154 6.74 -5.39 11.30
C ALA A 154 7.01 -6.88 11.55
N GLY A 155 7.89 -7.22 12.50
CA GLY A 155 8.19 -8.59 12.91
C GLY A 155 6.97 -9.31 13.51
N GLU A 156 6.18 -8.63 14.33
CA GLU A 156 4.92 -9.15 14.87
C GLU A 156 3.93 -9.49 13.76
N ARG A 157 3.69 -8.57 12.84
CA ARG A 157 2.80 -8.77 11.68
C ARG A 157 3.24 -9.95 10.82
N MET A 158 4.55 -10.06 10.56
CA MET A 158 5.11 -11.19 9.80
C MET A 158 4.94 -12.53 10.54
N ARG A 159 5.13 -12.58 11.86
CA ARG A 159 4.91 -13.79 12.67
C ARG A 159 3.44 -14.19 12.73
N ALA A 160 2.53 -13.23 12.70
CA ALA A 160 1.08 -13.48 12.67
C ALA A 160 0.59 -13.98 11.29
N THR A 161 1.42 -13.85 10.24
CA THR A 161 1.08 -14.35 8.90
C THR A 161 1.09 -15.89 8.90
N PRO A 162 0.05 -16.56 8.36
CA PRO A 162 0.00 -18.01 8.29
C PRO A 162 1.21 -18.59 7.56
N ALA A 163 1.86 -19.60 8.15
CA ALA A 163 2.96 -20.31 7.51
C ALA A 163 2.45 -21.19 6.37
N VAL A 164 3.03 -21.06 5.19
CA VAL A 164 2.66 -21.82 3.98
C VAL A 164 3.91 -22.45 3.39
N ALA A 165 4.00 -23.79 3.48
CA ALA A 165 5.14 -24.55 2.95
C ALA A 165 5.12 -24.63 1.40
N ASP A 166 3.96 -24.97 0.83
CA ASP A 166 3.73 -25.03 -0.63
C ASP A 166 2.80 -23.91 -1.04
N PHE A 167 3.37 -22.78 -1.48
CA PHE A 167 2.59 -21.61 -1.88
C PHE A 167 1.76 -21.87 -3.14
N ALA A 168 2.27 -22.61 -4.10
CA ALA A 168 1.55 -22.87 -5.35
C ALA A 168 0.29 -23.70 -5.11
N ARG A 169 0.39 -24.73 -4.26
CA ARG A 169 -0.78 -25.53 -3.83
C ARG A 169 -1.76 -24.69 -3.01
N TRP A 170 -1.25 -23.95 -2.03
CA TRP A 170 -2.06 -23.07 -1.19
C TRP A 170 -2.82 -22.04 -2.03
N PHE A 171 -2.14 -21.39 -2.97
CA PHE A 171 -2.74 -20.37 -3.83
C PHE A 171 -3.88 -20.95 -4.67
N ARG A 172 -3.68 -22.10 -5.34
CA ARG A 172 -4.76 -22.76 -6.09
C ARG A 172 -5.99 -23.06 -5.24
N GLN A 173 -5.82 -23.40 -3.98
CA GLN A 173 -6.92 -23.70 -3.05
C GLN A 173 -7.65 -22.44 -2.55
N ASN A 174 -6.93 -21.33 -2.38
CA ASN A 174 -7.46 -20.10 -1.76
C ASN A 174 -7.87 -19.00 -2.76
N GLU A 175 -7.30 -18.98 -3.96
CA GLU A 175 -7.60 -17.98 -5.00
C GLU A 175 -9.11 -17.83 -5.27
N PRO A 176 -9.92 -18.90 -5.38
CA PRO A 176 -11.36 -18.74 -5.58
C PRO A 176 -12.07 -17.99 -4.46
N ALA A 177 -11.65 -18.16 -3.21
CA ALA A 177 -12.19 -17.42 -2.07
C ALA A 177 -11.74 -15.97 -2.09
N MET A 178 -10.46 -15.70 -2.38
CA MET A 178 -9.88 -14.37 -2.49
C MET A 178 -10.54 -13.57 -3.63
N ARG A 179 -10.87 -14.20 -4.74
CA ARG A 179 -11.62 -13.57 -5.84
C ARG A 179 -13.04 -13.17 -5.45
N ARG A 180 -13.71 -13.96 -4.61
CA ARG A 180 -15.05 -13.63 -4.09
C ARG A 180 -15.00 -12.52 -3.05
N ASN A 181 -13.97 -12.51 -2.21
CA ASN A 181 -13.76 -11.52 -1.18
C ASN A 181 -12.29 -11.07 -1.18
N GLY A 182 -12.01 -9.92 -1.80
CA GLY A 182 -10.67 -9.36 -1.94
C GLY A 182 -10.02 -8.97 -0.61
N THR A 183 -10.80 -8.80 0.45
CA THR A 183 -10.33 -8.30 1.76
C THR A 183 -10.07 -9.41 2.79
N LEU A 184 -9.80 -10.64 2.34
CA LEU A 184 -9.44 -11.77 3.22
C LEU A 184 -8.03 -11.55 3.81
N ARG A 185 -7.93 -10.80 4.89
CA ARG A 185 -6.68 -10.30 5.47
C ARG A 185 -5.62 -11.38 5.66
N ALA A 186 -5.98 -12.54 6.23
CA ALA A 186 -5.03 -13.63 6.45
C ALA A 186 -4.44 -14.17 5.12
N SER A 187 -5.26 -14.27 4.07
CA SER A 187 -4.79 -14.70 2.74
C SER A 187 -3.93 -13.62 2.08
N ASN A 188 -4.35 -12.36 2.20
CA ASN A 188 -3.60 -11.23 1.64
C ASN A 188 -2.22 -11.10 2.31
N SER A 189 -2.10 -11.34 3.63
CA SER A 189 -0.81 -11.35 4.34
C SER A 189 0.14 -12.45 3.82
N VAL A 190 -0.39 -13.65 3.51
CA VAL A 190 0.41 -14.73 2.91
C VAL A 190 0.98 -14.32 1.55
N VAL A 191 0.15 -13.72 0.70
CA VAL A 191 0.60 -13.21 -0.60
C VAL A 191 1.57 -12.05 -0.43
N ALA A 192 1.28 -11.09 0.46
CA ALA A 192 2.15 -9.95 0.76
C ALA A 192 3.55 -10.40 1.17
N ALA A 193 3.66 -11.46 1.98
CA ALA A 193 4.94 -12.03 2.39
C ALA A 193 5.78 -12.58 1.22
N ARG A 194 5.15 -12.94 0.08
CA ARG A 194 5.84 -13.35 -1.16
C ARG A 194 6.19 -12.17 -2.05
N LEU A 195 5.40 -11.09 -2.03
CA LEU A 195 5.61 -9.90 -2.83
C LEU A 195 6.65 -8.95 -2.21
N LEU A 196 6.68 -8.85 -0.89
CA LEU A 196 7.55 -7.93 -0.16
C LEU A 196 9.04 -8.08 -0.54
N PRO A 197 9.64 -9.28 -0.62
CA PRO A 197 11.04 -9.43 -1.04
C PRO A 197 11.32 -8.88 -2.43
N LEU A 198 10.38 -8.97 -3.37
CA LEU A 198 10.54 -8.41 -4.72
C LEU A 198 10.63 -6.88 -4.67
N LEU A 199 9.77 -6.25 -3.85
CA LEU A 199 9.74 -4.79 -3.67
C LEU A 199 10.96 -4.28 -2.88
N GLU A 200 11.47 -5.07 -1.93
CA GLU A 200 12.69 -4.73 -1.18
C GLU A 200 13.95 -4.85 -2.05
N ALA A 201 14.00 -5.85 -2.92
CA ALA A 201 15.12 -6.03 -3.86
C ALA A 201 15.13 -4.96 -4.97
N GLU A 202 13.96 -4.51 -5.39
CA GLU A 202 13.79 -3.53 -6.47
C GLU A 202 12.77 -2.43 -6.08
N PRO A 203 13.11 -1.50 -5.16
CA PRO A 203 12.14 -0.52 -4.65
C PRO A 203 11.53 0.39 -5.73
N ARG A 204 12.21 0.62 -6.85
CA ARG A 204 11.64 1.37 -7.99
C ARG A 204 10.42 0.69 -8.62
N ALA A 205 10.20 -0.58 -8.33
CA ALA A 205 9.02 -1.33 -8.76
C ALA A 205 7.71 -0.82 -8.13
N TRP A 206 7.77 -0.07 -7.02
CA TRP A 206 6.59 0.62 -6.49
C TRP A 206 5.89 1.49 -7.54
N GLU A 207 6.63 2.07 -8.49
CA GLU A 207 6.05 2.84 -9.59
C GLU A 207 5.11 2.00 -10.48
N ALA A 208 5.30 0.67 -10.57
CA ALA A 208 4.45 -0.21 -11.37
C ALA A 208 3.01 -0.29 -10.82
N ILE A 209 2.83 -0.14 -9.50
CA ILE A 209 1.51 -0.19 -8.84
C ILE A 209 0.57 0.88 -9.41
N ALA A 210 1.10 2.05 -9.79
CA ALA A 210 0.31 3.14 -10.39
C ALA A 210 -0.38 2.76 -11.72
N PHE A 211 0.02 1.66 -12.35
CA PHE A 211 -0.50 1.17 -13.62
C PHE A 211 -1.39 -0.07 -13.49
N MET A 212 -1.54 -0.59 -12.26
CA MET A 212 -2.21 -1.88 -12.01
C MET A 212 -3.68 -1.88 -12.46
N ASN A 213 -4.41 -0.81 -12.22
CA ASN A 213 -5.86 -0.74 -12.42
C ASN A 213 -6.27 -0.04 -13.72
N LEU A 214 -5.37 0.14 -14.69
CA LEU A 214 -5.66 0.80 -15.97
C LEU A 214 -6.32 -0.12 -17.01
N GLY A 215 -6.37 -1.42 -16.76
CA GLY A 215 -6.95 -2.42 -17.66
C GLY A 215 -8.49 -2.49 -17.64
N ALA A 216 -9.01 -3.53 -18.24
CA ALA A 216 -10.44 -3.80 -18.28
C ALA A 216 -11.02 -4.11 -16.88
N ARG A 217 -12.35 -3.90 -16.74
CA ARG A 217 -13.06 -3.93 -15.45
C ARG A 217 -13.98 -5.14 -15.31
N ASP A 218 -13.49 -6.28 -15.73
CA ASP A 218 -14.24 -7.52 -15.56
C ASP A 218 -13.87 -8.18 -14.23
N ARG A 219 -14.79 -8.19 -13.26
CA ARG A 219 -14.61 -8.89 -11.98
C ARG A 219 -14.24 -10.36 -12.13
N LYS A 220 -14.62 -10.97 -13.25
CA LYS A 220 -14.36 -12.39 -13.55
C LYS A 220 -13.01 -12.59 -14.25
N MET A 221 -12.30 -11.51 -14.56
CA MET A 221 -11.01 -11.58 -15.26
C MET A 221 -10.06 -12.54 -14.53
N PRO A 222 -9.51 -13.56 -15.22
CA PRO A 222 -8.49 -14.43 -14.64
C PRO A 222 -7.23 -13.64 -14.26
N LEU A 223 -6.50 -14.11 -13.25
CA LEU A 223 -5.26 -13.44 -12.82
C LEU A 223 -4.25 -13.30 -13.96
N SER A 224 -4.11 -14.32 -14.82
CA SER A 224 -3.19 -14.26 -15.97
C SER A 224 -3.51 -13.12 -16.94
N ALA A 225 -4.80 -12.93 -17.28
CA ALA A 225 -5.24 -11.83 -18.13
C ALA A 225 -5.03 -10.47 -17.44
N PHE A 226 -5.33 -10.38 -16.15
CA PHE A 226 -5.09 -9.17 -15.35
C PHE A 226 -3.60 -8.77 -15.32
N LEU A 227 -2.71 -9.72 -15.09
CA LEU A 227 -1.28 -9.48 -15.07
C LEU A 227 -0.74 -9.10 -16.47
N ALA A 228 -1.27 -9.72 -17.54
CA ALA A 228 -0.92 -9.36 -18.91
C ALA A 228 -1.33 -7.92 -19.24
N GLU A 229 -2.54 -7.49 -18.85
CA GLU A 229 -2.99 -6.11 -19.03
C GLU A 229 -2.17 -5.13 -18.18
N TRP A 230 -1.89 -5.47 -16.92
CA TRP A 230 -1.03 -4.64 -16.06
C TRP A 230 0.36 -4.47 -16.69
N ARG A 231 0.97 -5.55 -17.19
CA ARG A 231 2.25 -5.51 -17.89
C ARG A 231 2.19 -4.60 -19.13
N GLN A 232 1.13 -4.70 -19.92
CA GLN A 232 0.93 -3.85 -21.10
C GLN A 232 0.83 -2.36 -20.74
N ASN A 233 0.10 -2.03 -19.66
CA ASN A 233 -0.10 -0.67 -19.18
C ASN A 233 1.18 -0.07 -18.58
N CYS A 234 2.12 -0.91 -18.12
CA CYS A 234 3.38 -0.45 -17.56
C CYS A 234 4.34 0.08 -18.64
N PRO A 235 5.08 1.17 -18.37
CA PRO A 235 6.26 1.53 -19.14
C PRO A 235 7.22 0.34 -19.28
N PRO A 236 7.95 0.21 -20.40
CA PRO A 236 8.81 -0.97 -20.66
C PRO A 236 9.75 -1.32 -19.51
N LYS A 237 10.33 -0.33 -18.84
CA LYS A 237 11.26 -0.51 -17.72
C LYS A 237 10.64 -1.18 -16.47
N LEU A 238 9.30 -1.15 -16.34
CA LEU A 238 8.58 -1.72 -15.19
C LEU A 238 7.97 -3.09 -15.50
N ARG A 239 7.91 -3.49 -16.76
CA ARG A 239 7.33 -4.78 -17.19
C ARG A 239 8.01 -6.00 -16.57
N PRO A 240 9.37 -6.04 -16.43
CA PRO A 240 10.04 -7.15 -15.77
C PRO A 240 9.59 -7.39 -14.33
N PHE A 241 9.19 -6.34 -13.60
CA PHE A 241 8.63 -6.52 -12.26
C PHE A 241 7.29 -7.26 -12.29
N VAL A 242 6.40 -6.91 -13.22
CA VAL A 242 5.10 -7.60 -13.35
C VAL A 242 5.31 -9.06 -13.74
N GLU A 243 6.33 -9.37 -14.56
CA GLU A 243 6.72 -10.74 -14.89
C GLU A 243 7.22 -11.51 -13.66
N LYS A 244 8.03 -10.88 -12.78
CA LYS A 244 8.42 -11.48 -11.49
C LYS A 244 7.21 -11.74 -10.59
N VAL A 245 6.24 -10.82 -10.55
CA VAL A 245 4.98 -11.02 -9.82
C VAL A 245 4.22 -12.22 -10.39
N ALA A 246 4.10 -12.35 -11.71
CA ALA A 246 3.44 -13.48 -12.36
C ALA A 246 4.12 -14.82 -11.99
N GLN A 247 5.45 -14.84 -11.94
CA GLN A 247 6.24 -16.03 -11.54
C GLN A 247 5.91 -16.48 -10.11
N VAL A 248 5.60 -15.57 -9.18
CA VAL A 248 5.15 -15.93 -7.82
C VAL A 248 3.93 -16.86 -7.87
N PHE A 249 3.06 -16.67 -8.86
CA PHE A 249 1.83 -17.44 -9.06
C PHE A 249 1.99 -18.56 -10.10
N SER A 250 3.22 -18.83 -10.58
CA SER A 250 3.51 -19.80 -11.64
C SER A 250 2.78 -19.49 -12.97
N ILE A 251 2.64 -18.20 -13.29
CA ILE A 251 2.01 -17.69 -14.52
C ILE A 251 3.12 -17.20 -15.45
N ALA A 252 3.10 -17.67 -16.70
CA ALA A 252 3.93 -17.15 -17.79
C ALA A 252 3.21 -15.96 -18.46
N LEU A 253 3.94 -14.84 -18.71
CA LEU A 253 3.45 -13.62 -19.39
C LEU A 253 4.27 -13.31 -20.64
#